data_3bd2654ecf39534cbf1279fe19bdfc0b
#
_entry.id   3bd2654ecf39534cbf1279fe19bdfc0b
#
_cell.length_a   1.000
_cell.length_b   1.000
_cell.length_c   1.000
_cell.angle_alpha   90.00
_cell.angle_beta   90.00
_cell.angle_gamma   90.00
#
_symmetry.space_group_name_H-M   'P 1'
#
loop_
_entity.id
_entity.type
_entity.pdbx_description
1 polymer ?
#
loop_
_entity_poly.entity_id
_entity_poly.type
_entity_poly.pdbx_seq_one_letter_code
_entity_poly.pdbx_strand_id
1 'polypeptide(L)'
;MIKYIITIFIALTFSFSSFADNVTKWEDILNAKKSPENWLTHHGSLDAHRFSGLKEINKKNVKKLKVAWTAMIGGVEGGGIWDHAGLEGTPIVEDGFMYVTDGWGSVYKFDAAKNGKMVWKMNPDTDHDFPGAVTCCGINNRGVALINDKVVSHTLDGRLIVTNKETGEIEQEVQLADASVSEVITAAPLVVKNAAITGVAGAEYGIRGWLHSTNIATGEKNWRT
;
A
#
# COMPACT_ATOMS: atom_id res chain seq x y z
N MET A 1 65.75 -34.94 -8.44
CA MET A 1 64.93 -34.07 -7.56
C MET A 1 63.76 -33.53 -8.36
N ILE A 2 62.58 -34.13 -8.23
CA ILE A 2 61.36 -33.74 -8.92
C ILE A 2 60.59 -32.78 -8.04
N LYS A 3 60.41 -31.52 -8.43
CA LYS A 3 59.60 -30.53 -7.73
C LYS A 3 58.13 -30.68 -8.14
N TYR A 4 57.28 -31.07 -7.20
CA TYR A 4 55.82 -31.06 -7.39
C TYR A 4 55.30 -29.63 -7.18
N ILE A 5 54.71 -29.07 -8.21
CA ILE A 5 53.96 -27.81 -8.13
C ILE A 5 52.53 -28.19 -7.80
N ILE A 6 52.10 -27.87 -6.57
CA ILE A 6 50.69 -28.02 -6.16
C ILE A 6 49.96 -26.74 -6.58
N THR A 7 49.13 -26.85 -7.59
CA THR A 7 48.22 -25.75 -7.98
C THR A 7 46.95 -25.83 -7.14
N ILE A 8 46.79 -24.89 -6.22
CA ILE A 8 45.59 -24.76 -5.39
C ILE A 8 44.53 -24.05 -6.24
N PHE A 9 43.49 -24.76 -6.65
CA PHE A 9 42.29 -24.19 -7.23
C PHE A 9 41.39 -23.65 -6.09
N ILE A 10 41.34 -22.33 -5.94
CA ILE A 10 40.37 -21.66 -5.07
C ILE A 10 39.07 -21.57 -5.86
N ALA A 11 38.11 -22.44 -5.58
CA ALA A 11 36.76 -22.32 -6.07
C ALA A 11 36.06 -21.18 -5.34
N LEU A 12 35.94 -20.03 -5.97
CA LEU A 12 35.02 -18.97 -5.49
C LEU A 12 33.58 -19.48 -5.66
N THR A 13 32.98 -19.94 -4.59
CA THR A 13 31.53 -20.17 -4.54
C THR A 13 30.85 -18.81 -4.41
N PHE A 14 30.35 -18.28 -5.52
CA PHE A 14 29.38 -17.19 -5.50
C PHE A 14 28.10 -17.74 -4.87
N SER A 15 27.86 -17.41 -3.61
CA SER A 15 26.55 -17.57 -3.01
C SER A 15 25.63 -16.53 -3.68
N PHE A 16 24.88 -16.97 -4.66
CA PHE A 16 23.69 -16.24 -5.08
C PHE A 16 22.74 -16.27 -3.89
N SER A 17 22.65 -15.17 -3.16
CA SER A 17 21.48 -14.92 -2.30
C SER A 17 20.30 -14.94 -3.26
N SER A 18 19.49 -15.98 -3.23
CA SER A 18 18.18 -15.94 -3.84
C SER A 18 17.45 -14.82 -3.10
N PHE A 19 17.24 -13.68 -3.73
CA PHE A 19 16.18 -12.79 -3.33
C PHE A 19 14.93 -13.66 -3.41
N ALA A 20 14.38 -14.05 -2.26
CA ALA A 20 13.04 -14.59 -2.22
C ALA A 20 12.18 -13.55 -2.91
N ASP A 21 11.50 -13.96 -3.98
CA ASP A 21 10.57 -13.07 -4.68
C ASP A 21 9.61 -12.55 -3.62
N ASN A 22 9.72 -11.26 -3.30
CA ASN A 22 8.85 -10.59 -2.31
C ASN A 22 7.48 -10.36 -2.96
N VAL A 23 6.77 -11.45 -3.17
CA VAL A 23 5.53 -11.55 -3.94
C VAL A 23 4.38 -11.87 -3.00
N THR A 24 3.44 -10.95 -2.83
CA THR A 24 2.20 -11.17 -2.08
C THR A 24 1.27 -12.08 -2.88
N LYS A 25 1.09 -13.32 -2.46
CA LYS A 25 0.19 -14.25 -3.15
C LYS A 25 -1.25 -14.06 -2.66
N TRP A 26 -2.21 -14.35 -3.53
CA TRP A 26 -3.62 -14.35 -3.14
C TRP A 26 -3.89 -15.32 -1.97
N GLU A 27 -3.20 -16.45 -1.95
CA GLU A 27 -3.26 -17.45 -0.89
C GLU A 27 -2.80 -16.91 0.47
N ASP A 28 -1.84 -15.99 0.50
CA ASP A 28 -1.36 -15.34 1.73
C ASP A 28 -2.45 -14.43 2.30
N ILE A 29 -3.15 -13.70 1.44
CA ILE A 29 -4.30 -12.87 1.81
C ILE A 29 -5.44 -13.72 2.36
N LEU A 30 -5.79 -14.84 1.69
CA LEU A 30 -6.82 -15.77 2.16
C LEU A 30 -6.46 -16.41 3.51
N ASN A 31 -5.19 -16.66 3.74
CA ASN A 31 -4.67 -17.33 4.93
C ASN A 31 -4.00 -16.35 5.92
N ALA A 32 -4.29 -15.06 5.87
CA ALA A 32 -3.62 -14.02 6.67
C ALA A 32 -3.51 -14.36 8.17
N LYS A 33 -4.48 -15.11 8.72
CA LYS A 33 -4.44 -15.57 10.13
C LYS A 33 -3.31 -16.55 10.45
N LYS A 34 -2.68 -17.19 9.44
CA LYS A 34 -1.56 -18.11 9.63
C LYS A 34 -0.22 -17.41 9.76
N SER A 35 -0.15 -16.15 9.32
CA SER A 35 1.03 -15.27 9.40
C SER A 35 0.66 -13.99 10.15
N PRO A 36 0.41 -14.07 11.47
CA PRO A 36 -0.12 -12.95 12.25
C PRO A 36 0.86 -11.78 12.39
N GLU A 37 2.12 -11.96 12.04
CA GLU A 37 3.16 -10.93 11.92
C GLU A 37 2.91 -9.99 10.72
N ASN A 38 2.15 -10.43 9.73
CA ASN A 38 1.74 -9.66 8.56
C ASN A 38 0.34 -9.07 8.74
N TRP A 39 0.09 -7.92 8.11
CA TRP A 39 -1.22 -7.26 8.07
C TRP A 39 -1.53 -6.88 6.61
N LEU A 40 -2.00 -7.87 5.83
CA LEU A 40 -2.02 -7.82 4.36
C LEU A 40 -3.25 -7.11 3.76
N THR A 41 -4.27 -6.80 4.56
CA THR A 41 -5.46 -6.10 4.09
C THR A 41 -5.83 -4.96 5.03
N HIS A 42 -6.67 -4.04 4.58
CA HIS A 42 -7.15 -2.90 5.39
C HIS A 42 -7.71 -3.34 6.77
N HIS A 43 -8.28 -4.53 6.87
CA HIS A 43 -8.83 -5.07 8.11
C HIS A 43 -8.00 -6.22 8.71
N GLY A 44 -6.80 -6.50 8.20
CA GLY A 44 -5.93 -7.61 8.58
C GLY A 44 -6.29 -8.93 7.90
N SER A 45 -7.56 -9.20 7.69
CA SER A 45 -8.08 -10.37 6.98
C SER A 45 -9.40 -10.04 6.29
N LEU A 46 -9.83 -10.87 5.34
CA LEU A 46 -11.05 -10.64 4.55
C LEU A 46 -12.35 -10.74 5.37
N ASP A 47 -12.32 -11.35 6.55
CA ASP A 47 -13.46 -11.36 7.49
C ASP A 47 -13.58 -10.08 8.33
N ALA A 48 -12.69 -9.11 8.11
CA ALA A 48 -12.74 -7.75 8.66
C ALA A 48 -12.76 -7.67 10.19
N HIS A 49 -12.26 -8.67 10.90
CA HIS A 49 -12.29 -8.70 12.38
C HIS A 49 -11.30 -7.74 13.04
N ARG A 50 -10.30 -7.22 12.32
CA ARG A 50 -9.23 -6.36 12.84
C ARG A 50 -8.55 -6.97 14.08
N PHE A 51 -8.39 -8.28 14.08
CA PHE A 51 -7.81 -9.03 15.18
C PHE A 51 -6.42 -9.55 14.81
N SER A 52 -5.42 -9.27 15.66
CA SER A 52 -4.09 -9.87 15.56
C SER A 52 -3.98 -11.07 16.50
N GLY A 53 -3.43 -12.17 15.98
CA GLY A 53 -3.09 -13.37 16.75
C GLY A 53 -1.80 -13.25 17.56
N LEU A 54 -1.04 -12.14 17.44
CA LEU A 54 0.19 -11.88 18.17
C LEU A 54 -0.08 -11.77 19.68
N LYS A 55 0.86 -12.25 20.51
CA LYS A 55 0.74 -12.31 21.97
C LYS A 55 1.86 -11.62 22.71
N GLU A 56 2.83 -11.07 22.01
CA GLU A 56 4.00 -10.38 22.57
C GLU A 56 3.57 -9.18 23.41
N ILE A 57 2.58 -8.41 22.93
CA ILE A 57 1.96 -7.33 23.70
C ILE A 57 0.74 -7.89 24.44
N ASN A 58 0.73 -7.75 25.76
CA ASN A 58 -0.31 -8.28 26.62
C ASN A 58 -0.50 -7.40 27.88
N LYS A 59 -1.47 -7.74 28.73
CA LYS A 59 -1.83 -6.98 29.94
C LYS A 59 -0.66 -6.76 30.90
N LYS A 60 0.36 -7.63 30.90
CA LYS A 60 1.52 -7.53 31.80
C LYS A 60 2.58 -6.53 31.33
N ASN A 61 2.68 -6.30 30.01
CA ASN A 61 3.75 -5.50 29.44
C ASN A 61 3.28 -4.28 28.64
N VAL A 62 1.99 -4.14 28.32
CA VAL A 62 1.46 -3.01 27.51
C VAL A 62 1.83 -1.64 28.10
N LYS A 63 1.89 -1.53 29.44
CA LYS A 63 2.30 -0.28 30.13
C LYS A 63 3.79 0.06 29.94
N LYS A 64 4.59 -0.87 29.44
CA LYS A 64 6.04 -0.69 29.18
C LYS A 64 6.35 -0.36 27.72
N LEU A 65 5.34 -0.23 26.87
CA LEU A 65 5.53 0.16 25.48
C LEU A 65 6.20 1.53 25.42
N LYS A 66 7.13 1.65 24.49
CA LYS A 66 7.82 2.88 24.15
C LYS A 66 7.76 3.08 22.64
N VAL A 67 7.84 4.31 22.19
CA VAL A 67 8.03 4.62 20.77
C VAL A 67 9.34 4.03 20.32
N ALA A 68 9.31 3.14 19.33
CA ALA A 68 10.51 2.53 18.75
C ALA A 68 11.15 3.48 17.73
N TRP A 69 10.33 4.12 16.91
CA TRP A 69 10.76 5.10 15.91
C TRP A 69 9.57 5.97 15.50
N THR A 70 9.87 7.08 14.85
CA THR A 70 8.91 7.97 14.22
C THR A 70 9.38 8.28 12.81
N ALA A 71 8.46 8.45 11.88
CA ALA A 71 8.75 8.90 10.53
C ALA A 71 7.86 10.10 10.19
N MET A 72 8.43 11.08 9.50
CA MET A 72 7.67 12.17 8.93
C MET A 72 7.25 11.77 7.51
N ILE A 73 5.96 11.91 7.23
CA ILE A 73 5.39 11.79 5.88
C ILE A 73 4.83 13.14 5.47
N GLY A 74 4.76 13.41 4.17
CA GLY A 74 4.16 14.62 3.63
C GLY A 74 2.65 14.53 3.52
N GLY A 75 2.08 15.31 2.59
CA GLY A 75 0.67 15.22 2.22
C GLY A 75 -0.29 15.66 3.32
N VAL A 76 0.14 16.63 4.14
CA VAL A 76 -0.68 17.26 5.20
C VAL A 76 -1.21 18.64 4.78
N GLU A 77 -0.74 19.14 3.66
CA GLU A 77 -1.21 20.39 3.06
C GLU A 77 -2.69 20.30 2.68
N GLY A 78 -3.40 21.39 2.82
CA GLY A 78 -4.80 21.53 2.47
C GLY A 78 -5.03 21.64 0.95
N GLY A 79 -6.28 21.70 0.56
CA GLY A 79 -6.74 21.94 -0.81
C GLY A 79 -8.25 22.15 -0.86
N GLY A 80 -8.71 22.90 -1.83
CA GLY A 80 -10.11 23.30 -1.93
C GLY A 80 -10.57 24.08 -0.70
N ILE A 81 -11.54 23.53 0.04
CA ILE A 81 -12.10 24.15 1.26
C ILE A 81 -11.43 23.64 2.55
N TRP A 82 -10.45 22.77 2.46
CA TRP A 82 -9.82 22.11 3.60
C TRP A 82 -8.44 22.71 3.88
N ASP A 83 -8.19 23.10 5.14
CA ASP A 83 -6.92 23.68 5.56
C ASP A 83 -5.79 22.64 5.66
N HIS A 84 -6.14 21.37 5.79
CA HIS A 84 -5.17 20.27 5.94
C HIS A 84 -5.73 18.95 5.45
N ALA A 85 -4.84 18.02 5.12
CA ALA A 85 -5.17 16.63 4.79
C ALA A 85 -5.14 15.75 6.04
N GLY A 86 -5.95 14.69 6.02
CA GLY A 86 -6.03 13.69 7.08
C GLY A 86 -5.13 12.48 6.83
N LEU A 87 -4.61 11.87 7.90
CA LEU A 87 -3.91 10.58 7.86
C LEU A 87 -4.86 9.50 8.35
N GLU A 88 -5.64 8.92 7.43
CA GLU A 88 -6.67 7.91 7.75
C GLU A 88 -6.30 6.50 7.26
N GLY A 89 -5.15 6.35 6.60
CA GLY A 89 -4.71 5.09 6.02
C GLY A 89 -4.43 4.04 7.09
N THR A 90 -4.90 2.82 6.87
CA THR A 90 -4.45 1.66 7.66
C THR A 90 -3.10 1.22 7.11
N PRO A 91 -2.03 1.16 7.94
CA PRO A 91 -0.76 0.62 7.51
C PRO A 91 -0.90 -0.85 7.09
N ILE A 92 -0.36 -1.20 5.94
CA ILE A 92 -0.22 -2.59 5.49
C ILE A 92 1.19 -3.05 5.84
N VAL A 93 1.31 -4.24 6.41
CA VAL A 93 2.60 -4.79 6.85
C VAL A 93 2.83 -6.15 6.23
N GLU A 94 3.99 -6.32 5.58
CA GLU A 94 4.44 -7.57 4.99
C GLU A 94 5.95 -7.71 5.19
N ASP A 95 6.37 -8.82 5.78
CA ASP A 95 7.77 -9.23 5.95
C ASP A 95 8.67 -8.13 6.55
N GLY A 96 8.13 -7.39 7.55
CA GLY A 96 8.82 -6.32 8.23
C GLY A 96 8.83 -4.97 7.49
N PHE A 97 8.25 -4.89 6.32
CA PHE A 97 8.00 -3.63 5.62
C PHE A 97 6.61 -3.10 5.91
N MET A 98 6.49 -1.78 6.07
CA MET A 98 5.23 -1.09 6.30
C MET A 98 4.95 -0.13 5.15
N TYR A 99 3.72 -0.19 4.62
CA TYR A 99 3.22 0.67 3.56
C TYR A 99 2.12 1.56 4.12
N VAL A 100 2.26 2.87 3.93
CA VAL A 100 1.29 3.88 4.38
C VAL A 100 1.04 4.90 3.29
N THR A 101 -0.12 5.56 3.35
CA THR A 101 -0.46 6.68 2.46
C THR A 101 -0.59 7.97 3.23
N ASP A 102 -0.28 9.10 2.59
CA ASP A 102 -0.75 10.41 3.04
C ASP A 102 -2.17 10.72 2.49
N GLY A 103 -2.71 11.88 2.84
CA GLY A 103 -4.06 12.27 2.44
C GLY A 103 -4.25 12.42 0.92
N TRP A 104 -3.22 12.78 0.20
CA TRP A 104 -3.22 12.98 -1.24
C TRP A 104 -2.90 11.74 -2.06
N GLY A 105 -2.58 10.62 -1.37
CA GLY A 105 -2.35 9.33 -2.01
C GLY A 105 -0.91 9.02 -2.36
N SER A 106 0.08 9.81 -1.89
CA SER A 106 1.47 9.34 -1.94
C SER A 106 1.62 8.09 -1.09
N VAL A 107 2.41 7.15 -1.55
CA VAL A 107 2.69 5.90 -0.85
C VAL A 107 4.13 5.89 -0.34
N TYR A 108 4.30 5.44 0.89
CA TYR A 108 5.60 5.33 1.56
C TYR A 108 5.85 3.89 1.96
N LYS A 109 7.04 3.36 1.67
CA LYS A 109 7.52 2.06 2.17
C LYS A 109 8.60 2.30 3.21
N PHE A 110 8.42 1.72 4.39
CA PHE A 110 9.36 1.77 5.50
C PHE A 110 9.86 0.38 5.86
N ASP A 111 11.14 0.26 6.19
CA ASP A 111 11.74 -0.92 6.82
C ASP A 111 11.59 -0.78 8.34
N ALA A 112 10.60 -1.47 8.93
CA ALA A 112 10.31 -1.38 10.35
C ALA A 112 11.43 -1.97 11.21
N ALA A 113 12.17 -2.97 10.70
CA ALA A 113 13.30 -3.59 11.40
C ALA A 113 14.53 -2.67 11.42
N LYS A 114 14.63 -1.71 10.51
CA LYS A 114 15.70 -0.72 10.43
C LYS A 114 15.27 0.64 10.95
N ASN A 115 14.62 0.68 12.12
CA ASN A 115 14.17 1.90 12.79
C ASN A 115 13.27 2.79 11.92
N GLY A 116 12.40 2.19 11.10
CA GLY A 116 11.51 2.92 10.22
C GLY A 116 12.22 3.66 9.09
N LYS A 117 13.36 3.14 8.61
CA LYS A 117 14.05 3.73 7.46
C LYS A 117 13.13 3.72 6.26
N MET A 118 12.89 4.89 5.67
CA MET A 118 12.15 4.98 4.40
C MET A 118 12.95 4.31 3.29
N VAL A 119 12.31 3.36 2.59
CA VAL A 119 12.88 2.64 1.45
C VAL A 119 12.65 3.44 0.19
N TRP A 120 11.37 3.83 -0.04
CA TRP A 120 10.98 4.69 -1.15
C TRP A 120 9.70 5.47 -0.82
N LYS A 121 9.46 6.53 -1.58
CA LYS A 121 8.21 7.28 -1.67
C LYS A 121 7.76 7.29 -3.14
N MET A 122 6.53 6.92 -3.40
CA MET A 122 5.82 7.16 -4.65
C MET A 122 4.96 8.42 -4.47
N ASN A 123 5.05 9.37 -5.40
CA ASN A 123 4.18 10.54 -5.45
C ASN A 123 3.36 10.47 -6.74
N PRO A 124 2.02 10.35 -6.66
CA PRO A 124 1.16 10.26 -7.85
C PRO A 124 0.88 11.63 -8.49
N ASP A 125 1.43 12.71 -7.94
CA ASP A 125 1.18 14.07 -8.41
C ASP A 125 -0.33 14.38 -8.52
N THR A 126 -1.04 14.15 -7.41
CA THR A 126 -2.49 14.37 -7.33
C THR A 126 -2.81 15.87 -7.44
N ASP A 127 -3.79 16.24 -8.25
CA ASP A 127 -4.31 17.60 -8.30
C ASP A 127 -4.87 18.00 -6.92
N HIS A 128 -4.34 19.08 -6.34
CA HIS A 128 -4.73 19.57 -5.02
C HIS A 128 -5.89 20.57 -5.07
N ASP A 129 -6.18 21.17 -6.23
CA ASP A 129 -7.12 22.27 -6.32
C ASP A 129 -8.57 21.76 -6.34
N PHE A 130 -8.94 21.02 -7.36
CA PHE A 130 -10.34 20.68 -7.61
C PHE A 130 -10.84 19.49 -6.76
N PRO A 131 -10.15 18.35 -6.65
CA PRO A 131 -10.65 17.22 -5.87
C PRO A 131 -10.86 17.57 -4.39
N GLY A 132 -10.05 18.45 -3.83
CA GLY A 132 -10.23 18.96 -2.47
C GLY A 132 -11.54 19.72 -2.26
N ALA A 133 -12.05 20.38 -3.30
CA ALA A 133 -13.30 21.13 -3.22
C ALA A 133 -14.55 20.25 -3.21
N VAL A 134 -14.46 19.04 -3.74
CA VAL A 134 -15.59 18.10 -3.90
C VAL A 134 -15.51 16.88 -2.97
N THR A 135 -14.67 16.91 -1.96
CA THR A 135 -14.63 15.91 -0.88
C THR A 135 -15.46 16.35 0.31
N CYS A 136 -16.37 15.50 0.78
CA CYS A 136 -17.27 15.85 1.88
C CYS A 136 -16.56 16.02 3.22
N CYS A 137 -15.54 15.21 3.50
CA CYS A 137 -15.09 14.89 4.86
C CYS A 137 -13.58 15.08 5.03
N GLY A 138 -12.97 15.91 4.20
CA GLY A 138 -11.54 16.21 4.21
C GLY A 138 -10.75 15.42 3.17
N ILE A 139 -9.54 15.89 2.96
CA ILE A 139 -8.58 15.26 2.07
C ILE A 139 -8.02 14.05 2.79
N ASN A 140 -8.35 12.86 2.32
CA ASN A 140 -7.94 11.63 2.95
C ASN A 140 -7.76 10.48 1.96
N ASN A 141 -6.91 9.53 2.34
CA ASN A 141 -6.69 8.26 1.66
C ASN A 141 -6.62 7.14 2.69
N ARG A 142 -7.32 6.02 2.46
CA ARG A 142 -7.44 4.96 3.47
C ARG A 142 -6.46 3.82 3.30
N GLY A 143 -5.47 3.96 2.40
CA GLY A 143 -4.34 3.04 2.31
C GLY A 143 -4.23 2.30 1.00
N VAL A 144 -3.39 1.29 1.00
CA VAL A 144 -3.02 0.50 -0.17
C VAL A 144 -3.49 -0.95 -0.04
N ALA A 145 -3.39 -1.70 -1.14
CA ALA A 145 -3.42 -3.15 -1.13
C ALA A 145 -2.16 -3.71 -1.80
N LEU A 146 -1.73 -4.90 -1.38
CA LEU A 146 -0.59 -5.61 -1.95
C LEU A 146 -1.09 -6.82 -2.74
N ILE A 147 -0.49 -7.07 -3.88
CA ILE A 147 -0.68 -8.31 -4.66
C ILE A 147 0.51 -8.50 -5.60
N ASN A 148 1.00 -9.73 -5.69
CA ASN A 148 2.19 -10.07 -6.45
C ASN A 148 3.36 -9.13 -6.04
N ASP A 149 4.04 -8.56 -6.99
CA ASP A 149 5.10 -7.56 -6.84
C ASP A 149 4.57 -6.11 -6.91
N LYS A 150 3.27 -5.89 -6.65
CA LYS A 150 2.61 -4.60 -6.82
C LYS A 150 2.05 -4.04 -5.51
N VAL A 151 2.09 -2.72 -5.43
CA VAL A 151 1.30 -1.91 -4.51
C VAL A 151 0.22 -1.22 -5.31
N VAL A 152 -1.03 -1.43 -4.92
CA VAL A 152 -2.19 -0.81 -5.57
C VAL A 152 -2.73 0.27 -4.64
N SER A 153 -2.93 1.47 -5.16
CA SER A 153 -3.44 2.61 -4.42
C SER A 153 -4.44 3.41 -5.24
N HIS A 154 -5.10 4.35 -4.60
CA HIS A 154 -5.98 5.32 -5.25
C HIS A 154 -5.50 6.74 -5.00
N THR A 155 -5.93 7.65 -5.84
CA THR A 155 -5.77 9.08 -5.64
C THR A 155 -7.13 9.76 -5.51
N LEU A 156 -7.15 10.92 -4.87
CA LEU A 156 -8.39 11.67 -4.65
C LEU A 156 -9.02 12.15 -5.96
N ASP A 157 -8.19 12.44 -6.97
CA ASP A 157 -8.61 12.80 -8.33
C ASP A 157 -9.12 11.62 -9.17
N GLY A 158 -9.33 10.47 -8.55
CA GLY A 158 -10.06 9.34 -9.15
C GLY A 158 -9.21 8.35 -9.94
N ARG A 159 -7.89 8.33 -9.76
CA ARG A 159 -7.01 7.34 -10.42
C ARG A 159 -6.78 6.11 -9.55
N LEU A 160 -6.59 4.98 -10.19
CA LEU A 160 -5.96 3.79 -9.64
C LEU A 160 -4.51 3.78 -10.09
N ILE A 161 -3.60 3.62 -9.13
CA ILE A 161 -2.15 3.59 -9.35
C ILE A 161 -1.64 2.20 -9.03
N VAL A 162 -0.86 1.63 -9.93
CA VAL A 162 -0.12 0.38 -9.73
C VAL A 162 1.37 0.70 -9.67
N THR A 163 1.97 0.43 -8.54
CA THR A 163 3.36 0.76 -8.22
C THR A 163 4.16 -0.52 -8.04
N ASN A 164 5.39 -0.56 -8.52
CA ASN A 164 6.32 -1.65 -8.24
C ASN A 164 6.65 -1.69 -6.75
N LYS A 165 6.43 -2.83 -6.11
CA LYS A 165 6.60 -3.00 -4.65
C LYS A 165 8.05 -2.84 -4.19
N GLU A 166 9.02 -3.13 -5.05
CA GLU A 166 10.43 -3.04 -4.71
C GLU A 166 11.00 -1.64 -4.96
N THR A 167 10.69 -1.04 -6.11
CA THR A 167 11.33 0.22 -6.54
C THR A 167 10.53 1.46 -6.18
N GLY A 168 9.20 1.35 -6.00
CA GLY A 168 8.31 2.49 -5.82
C GLY A 168 7.95 3.22 -7.14
N GLU A 169 8.36 2.67 -8.29
CA GLU A 169 8.05 3.24 -9.60
C GLU A 169 6.60 2.98 -9.97
N ILE A 170 5.91 3.98 -10.50
CA ILE A 170 4.57 3.83 -11.07
C ILE A 170 4.70 3.07 -12.38
N GLU A 171 4.00 1.94 -12.46
CA GLU A 171 3.98 1.11 -13.67
C GLU A 171 2.69 1.31 -14.48
N GLN A 172 1.60 1.72 -13.79
CA GLN A 172 0.33 1.94 -14.44
C GLN A 172 -0.52 2.95 -13.70
N GLU A 173 -1.25 3.76 -14.46
CA GLU A 173 -2.27 4.69 -13.98
C GLU A 173 -3.57 4.47 -14.79
N VAL A 174 -4.69 4.42 -14.11
CA VAL A 174 -6.00 4.25 -14.74
C VAL A 174 -6.99 5.24 -14.16
N GLN A 175 -7.51 6.16 -14.99
CA GLN A 175 -8.57 7.08 -14.58
C GLN A 175 -9.89 6.30 -14.43
N LEU A 176 -10.46 6.30 -13.24
CA LEU A 176 -11.69 5.59 -12.90
C LEU A 176 -12.86 6.53 -12.61
N ALA A 177 -12.61 7.65 -11.95
CA ALA A 177 -13.62 8.59 -11.49
C ALA A 177 -13.34 9.99 -12.07
N ASP A 178 -14.36 10.80 -12.21
CA ASP A 178 -14.26 12.16 -12.73
C ASP A 178 -14.59 13.16 -11.61
N ALA A 179 -13.57 13.79 -11.05
CA ALA A 179 -13.72 14.77 -10.00
C ALA A 179 -14.53 16.02 -10.47
N SER A 180 -14.56 16.32 -11.77
CA SER A 180 -15.33 17.44 -12.32
C SER A 180 -16.85 17.29 -12.13
N VAL A 181 -17.32 16.06 -11.94
CA VAL A 181 -18.70 15.76 -11.58
C VAL A 181 -18.84 15.28 -10.13
N SER A 182 -17.86 15.58 -9.28
CA SER A 182 -17.79 15.22 -7.86
C SER A 182 -17.61 13.73 -7.56
N GLU A 183 -17.08 12.96 -8.50
CA GLU A 183 -16.64 11.60 -8.23
C GLU A 183 -15.22 11.60 -7.70
N VAL A 184 -15.02 11.15 -6.46
CA VAL A 184 -13.70 11.03 -5.82
C VAL A 184 -13.48 9.63 -5.26
N ILE A 185 -12.22 9.24 -5.02
CA ILE A 185 -11.90 7.94 -4.46
C ILE A 185 -11.05 8.14 -3.21
N THR A 186 -11.61 7.79 -2.04
CA THR A 186 -10.95 7.91 -0.72
C THR A 186 -10.68 6.56 -0.08
N ALA A 187 -11.27 5.48 -0.61
CA ALA A 187 -11.14 4.14 -0.05
C ALA A 187 -9.82 3.47 -0.45
N ALA A 188 -9.30 2.60 0.41
CA ALA A 188 -8.28 1.65 0.00
C ALA A 188 -8.84 0.67 -1.04
N PRO A 189 -8.06 0.26 -2.05
CA PRO A 189 -8.52 -0.75 -3.01
C PRO A 189 -8.71 -2.11 -2.32
N LEU A 190 -9.74 -2.86 -2.75
CA LEU A 190 -9.87 -4.27 -2.41
C LEU A 190 -9.29 -5.11 -3.55
N VAL A 191 -8.25 -5.88 -3.25
CA VAL A 191 -7.67 -6.78 -4.25
C VAL A 191 -8.24 -8.18 -4.10
N VAL A 192 -8.67 -8.76 -5.23
CA VAL A 192 -9.12 -10.15 -5.35
C VAL A 192 -8.41 -10.78 -6.53
N LYS A 193 -7.44 -11.66 -6.27
CA LYS A 193 -6.54 -12.21 -7.29
C LYS A 193 -5.88 -11.06 -8.09
N ASN A 194 -6.09 -11.01 -9.39
CA ASN A 194 -5.56 -9.98 -10.28
C ASN A 194 -6.49 -8.77 -10.49
N ALA A 195 -7.54 -8.65 -9.69
CA ALA A 195 -8.53 -7.57 -9.84
C ALA A 195 -8.44 -6.61 -8.66
N ALA A 196 -8.38 -5.31 -8.95
CA ALA A 196 -8.60 -4.24 -8.00
C ALA A 196 -10.07 -3.82 -8.06
N ILE A 197 -10.75 -3.83 -6.92
CA ILE A 197 -12.14 -3.40 -6.79
C ILE A 197 -12.15 -2.04 -6.11
N THR A 198 -12.77 -1.08 -6.77
CA THR A 198 -12.86 0.33 -6.38
C THR A 198 -14.30 0.74 -6.22
N GLY A 199 -14.62 1.46 -5.15
CA GLY A 199 -15.87 2.17 -4.97
C GLY A 199 -15.66 3.67 -5.06
N VAL A 200 -16.63 4.41 -5.62
CA VAL A 200 -16.62 5.85 -5.71
C VAL A 200 -17.28 6.49 -4.48
N ALA A 201 -16.79 7.66 -4.08
CA ALA A 201 -17.42 8.58 -3.13
C ALA A 201 -17.93 9.83 -3.85
N GLY A 202 -18.85 10.58 -3.24
CA GLY A 202 -19.44 11.81 -3.78
C GLY A 202 -20.97 11.81 -3.82
N ALA A 203 -21.62 10.82 -3.19
CA ALA A 203 -23.08 10.71 -3.16
C ALA A 203 -23.77 11.95 -2.55
N GLU A 204 -23.11 12.63 -1.61
CA GLU A 204 -23.52 13.91 -1.00
C GLU A 204 -23.60 15.06 -2.01
N TYR A 205 -22.91 14.97 -3.13
CA TYR A 205 -22.95 15.91 -4.24
C TYR A 205 -23.87 15.45 -5.38
N GLY A 206 -24.62 14.34 -5.17
CA GLY A 206 -25.64 13.87 -6.11
C GLY A 206 -25.13 12.92 -7.17
N ILE A 207 -23.90 12.40 -7.07
CA ILE A 207 -23.42 11.36 -7.97
C ILE A 207 -24.11 10.02 -7.67
N ARG A 208 -24.21 9.17 -8.67
CA ARG A 208 -24.63 7.79 -8.48
C ARG A 208 -23.42 6.92 -8.13
N GLY A 209 -23.48 6.23 -6.99
CA GLY A 209 -22.44 5.30 -6.58
C GLY A 209 -22.26 4.14 -7.57
N TRP A 210 -21.04 3.68 -7.71
CA TRP A 210 -20.69 2.53 -8.54
C TRP A 210 -19.54 1.72 -7.88
N LEU A 211 -19.46 0.46 -8.27
CA LEU A 211 -18.29 -0.39 -8.06
C LEU A 211 -17.64 -0.68 -9.42
N HIS A 212 -16.30 -0.68 -9.43
CA HIS A 212 -15.49 -0.94 -10.61
C HIS A 212 -14.46 -2.00 -10.31
N SER A 213 -14.22 -2.89 -11.24
CA SER A 213 -13.13 -3.85 -11.20
C SER A 213 -12.16 -3.62 -12.34
N THR A 214 -10.90 -3.42 -12.00
CA THR A 214 -9.78 -3.23 -12.94
C THR A 214 -8.87 -4.44 -12.90
N ASN A 215 -8.42 -4.93 -14.04
CA ASN A 215 -7.34 -5.89 -14.13
C ASN A 215 -6.02 -5.19 -13.78
N ILE A 216 -5.35 -5.61 -12.71
CA ILE A 216 -4.13 -4.94 -12.20
C ILE A 216 -2.97 -5.04 -13.20
N ALA A 217 -2.90 -6.12 -13.98
CA ALA A 217 -1.79 -6.34 -14.92
C ALA A 217 -1.93 -5.53 -16.22
N THR A 218 -3.18 -5.24 -16.66
CA THR A 218 -3.42 -4.59 -17.97
C THR A 218 -4.07 -3.22 -17.85
N GLY A 219 -4.64 -2.86 -16.70
CA GLY A 219 -5.43 -1.64 -16.49
C GLY A 219 -6.83 -1.70 -17.11
N GLU A 220 -7.17 -2.78 -17.75
CA GLU A 220 -8.45 -2.92 -18.41
C GLU A 220 -9.60 -3.10 -17.41
N LYS A 221 -10.74 -2.55 -17.80
CA LYS A 221 -11.97 -2.74 -17.03
C LYS A 221 -12.46 -4.17 -17.16
N ASN A 222 -12.61 -4.87 -16.03
CA ASN A 222 -13.34 -6.14 -16.01
C ASN A 222 -14.86 -5.91 -16.05
N TRP A 223 -15.34 -5.06 -15.13
CA TRP A 223 -16.75 -4.68 -15.03
C TRP A 223 -16.93 -3.38 -14.24
N ARG A 224 -18.08 -2.73 -14.39
CA ARG A 224 -18.59 -1.63 -13.55
C ARG A 224 -20.09 -1.80 -13.35
N THR A 225 -20.59 -1.57 -12.17
CA THR A 225 -22.01 -1.68 -11.80
C THR A 225 -22.45 -0.49 -10.95
#